data_e945b43f6bb1f441be74225dc398a66c
#
_entry.id   e945b43f6bb1f441be74225dc398a66c
#
_cell.length_a   1.000
_cell.length_b   1.000
_cell.length_c   1.000
_cell.angle_alpha   90.00
_cell.angle_beta   90.00
_cell.angle_gamma   90.00
#
_symmetry.space_group_name_H-M   'P 1'
#
loop_
_entity.id
_entity.type
_entity.pdbx_description
1 polymer ?
#
loop_
_entity_poly.entity_id
_entity_poly.type
_entity_poly.pdbx_seq_one_letter_code
_entity_poly.pdbx_strand_id
1 'polypeptide(L)'
;MTFFSFLKTFSYSRLSWSLLFGFTLFFNLCSVSFQHIMKLDPCTMCIYERISMMLLCIAALIGLKNPQNSILRWIGILGWGAAAYKGLVLALEHVHYQTSLFAICEPLYFPSWLPLDQWLPAIFSAPGNCSEIVWSLFDISMPQWLVYIFSAYLVVWALVVIAQFVPADKNH
;
A
#
# COMPACT_ATOMS: atom_id res chain seq x y z
N MET A 1 -23.65 -0.82 20.97
CA MET A 1 -22.49 -0.17 20.33
C MET A 1 -22.83 0.07 18.87
N THR A 2 -22.79 1.31 18.40
CA THR A 2 -22.95 1.58 16.96
C THR A 2 -21.69 1.13 16.22
N PHE A 3 -21.81 0.72 14.95
CA PHE A 3 -20.68 0.30 14.12
C PHE A 3 -19.51 1.30 14.12
N PHE A 4 -19.80 2.58 14.04
CA PHE A 4 -18.78 3.64 14.08
C PHE A 4 -18.11 3.79 15.45
N SER A 5 -18.83 3.56 16.55
CA SER A 5 -18.25 3.52 17.90
C SER A 5 -17.23 2.38 18.02
N PHE A 6 -17.57 1.20 17.46
CA PHE A 6 -16.63 0.07 17.39
C PHE A 6 -15.38 0.42 16.58
N LEU A 7 -15.51 0.98 15.38
CA LEU A 7 -14.39 1.38 14.53
C LEU A 7 -13.50 2.43 15.21
N LYS A 8 -14.11 3.39 15.93
CA LYS A 8 -13.37 4.38 16.69
C LYS A 8 -12.53 3.71 17.78
N THR A 9 -13.14 2.86 18.60
CA THR A 9 -12.43 2.11 19.64
C THR A 9 -11.35 1.22 19.04
N PHE A 10 -11.62 0.58 17.91
CA PHE A 10 -10.66 -0.26 17.19
C PHE A 10 -9.45 0.54 16.72
N SER A 11 -9.61 1.80 16.28
CA SER A 11 -8.49 2.66 15.87
C SER A 11 -7.55 3.07 17.01
N TYR A 12 -8.00 2.99 18.27
CA TYR A 12 -7.18 3.19 19.47
C TYR A 12 -6.49 1.91 19.94
N SER A 13 -6.81 0.77 19.35
CA SER A 13 -6.25 -0.52 19.70
C SER A 13 -4.92 -0.78 18.99
N ARG A 14 -3.95 -1.32 19.69
CA ARG A 14 -2.70 -1.81 19.09
C ARG A 14 -2.95 -2.96 18.13
N LEU A 15 -3.99 -3.76 18.38
CA LEU A 15 -4.33 -4.91 17.52
C LEU A 15 -4.65 -4.47 16.09
N SER A 16 -5.44 -3.40 15.90
CA SER A 16 -5.78 -2.91 14.57
C SER A 16 -4.58 -2.43 13.77
N TRP A 17 -3.68 -1.69 14.43
CA TRP A 17 -2.43 -1.24 13.81
C TRP A 17 -1.46 -2.40 13.53
N SER A 18 -1.42 -3.42 14.42
CA SER A 18 -0.65 -4.65 14.18
C SER A 18 -1.19 -5.44 13.01
N LEU A 19 -2.52 -5.52 12.84
CA LEU A 19 -3.14 -6.18 11.68
C LEU A 19 -2.82 -5.42 10.40
N LEU A 20 -2.96 -4.09 10.40
CA LEU A 20 -2.59 -3.26 9.24
C LEU A 20 -1.12 -3.46 8.87
N PHE A 21 -0.22 -3.40 9.85
CA PHE A 21 1.21 -3.65 9.66
C PHE A 21 1.48 -5.06 9.12
N GLY A 22 0.87 -6.08 9.73
CA GLY A 22 1.04 -7.48 9.34
C GLY A 22 0.60 -7.74 7.90
N PHE A 23 -0.56 -7.23 7.48
CA PHE A 23 -1.03 -7.36 6.10
C PHE A 23 -0.13 -6.62 5.10
N THR A 24 0.27 -5.39 5.40
CA THR A 24 1.15 -4.63 4.51
C THR A 24 2.54 -5.25 4.41
N LEU A 25 3.09 -5.75 5.53
CA LEU A 25 4.35 -6.47 5.54
C LEU A 25 4.26 -7.77 4.73
N PHE A 26 3.16 -8.53 4.86
CA PHE A 26 2.92 -9.73 4.10
C PHE A 26 2.96 -9.46 2.59
N PHE A 27 2.26 -8.43 2.09
CA PHE A 27 2.29 -8.09 0.67
C PHE A 27 3.66 -7.62 0.19
N ASN A 28 4.42 -6.89 1.01
CA ASN A 28 5.81 -6.55 0.70
C ASN A 28 6.70 -7.80 0.58
N LEU A 29 6.55 -8.76 1.49
CA LEU A 29 7.29 -10.02 1.45
C LEU A 29 6.91 -10.87 0.23
N CYS A 30 5.62 -10.93 -0.13
CA CYS A 30 5.16 -11.58 -1.35
C CYS A 30 5.81 -10.95 -2.60
N SER A 31 5.84 -9.62 -2.67
CA SER A 31 6.46 -8.90 -3.79
C SER A 31 7.95 -9.22 -3.95
N VAL A 32 8.69 -9.27 -2.85
CA VAL A 32 10.12 -9.66 -2.85
C VAL A 32 10.28 -11.15 -3.21
N SER A 33 9.38 -12.00 -2.72
CA SER A 33 9.39 -13.44 -3.05
C SER A 33 9.14 -13.69 -4.53
N PHE A 34 8.23 -12.98 -5.17
CA PHE A 34 8.01 -13.06 -6.61
C PHE A 34 9.27 -12.70 -7.40
N GLN A 35 9.99 -11.68 -6.99
CA GLN A 35 11.24 -11.28 -7.64
C GLN A 35 12.37 -12.31 -7.44
N HIS A 36 12.59 -12.79 -6.22
CA HIS A 36 13.78 -13.60 -5.91
C HIS A 36 13.54 -15.11 -6.03
N ILE A 37 12.36 -15.61 -5.66
CA ILE A 37 12.05 -17.04 -5.68
C ILE A 37 11.49 -17.44 -7.04
N MET A 38 10.49 -16.67 -7.54
CA MET A 38 9.87 -16.98 -8.83
C MET A 38 10.63 -16.38 -10.02
N LYS A 39 11.68 -15.57 -9.77
CA LYS A 39 12.51 -14.92 -10.80
C LYS A 39 11.71 -14.06 -11.78
N LEU A 40 10.64 -13.43 -11.30
CA LEU A 40 9.86 -12.49 -12.09
C LEU A 40 10.55 -11.11 -12.05
N ASP A 41 10.91 -10.60 -13.23
CA ASP A 41 11.55 -9.30 -13.36
C ASP A 41 10.54 -8.18 -13.11
N PRO A 42 10.72 -7.36 -12.04
CA PRO A 42 9.81 -6.28 -11.76
C PRO A 42 9.97 -5.13 -12.76
N CYS A 43 8.87 -4.54 -13.16
CA CYS A 43 8.84 -3.33 -13.97
C CYS A 43 8.93 -2.06 -13.11
N THR A 44 9.08 -0.89 -13.75
CA THR A 44 9.12 0.40 -13.05
C THR A 44 7.88 0.64 -12.18
N MET A 45 6.68 0.36 -12.70
CA MET A 45 5.43 0.51 -11.95
C MET A 45 5.37 -0.44 -10.75
N CYS A 46 5.86 -1.68 -10.89
CA CYS A 46 5.97 -2.65 -9.79
C CYS A 46 6.82 -2.10 -8.62
N ILE A 47 7.90 -1.38 -8.94
CA ILE A 47 8.75 -0.75 -7.91
C ILE A 47 8.02 0.40 -7.20
N TYR A 48 7.33 1.27 -7.93
CA TYR A 48 6.57 2.36 -7.33
C TYR A 48 5.39 1.88 -6.48
N GLU A 49 4.67 0.83 -6.91
CA GLU A 49 3.62 0.17 -6.15
C GLU A 49 4.17 -0.46 -4.85
N ARG A 50 5.34 -1.10 -4.93
CA ARG A 50 6.07 -1.64 -3.77
C ARG A 50 6.43 -0.52 -2.78
N ILE A 51 6.94 0.62 -3.25
CA ILE A 51 7.24 1.78 -2.40
C ILE A 51 5.98 2.28 -1.70
N SER A 52 4.86 2.38 -2.41
CA SER A 52 3.58 2.77 -1.82
C SER A 52 3.14 1.81 -0.72
N MET A 53 3.31 0.51 -0.91
CA MET A 53 3.03 -0.51 0.10
C MET A 53 4.00 -0.44 1.30
N MET A 54 5.29 -0.10 1.06
CA MET A 54 6.27 0.14 2.14
C MET A 54 5.92 1.38 2.95
N LEU A 55 5.50 2.48 2.31
CA LEU A 55 5.04 3.70 3.00
C LEU A 55 3.81 3.42 3.85
N LEU A 56 2.88 2.59 3.37
CA LEU A 56 1.72 2.14 4.13
C LEU A 56 2.14 1.31 5.36
N CYS A 57 3.13 0.45 5.20
CA CYS A 57 3.72 -0.31 6.31
C CYS A 57 4.36 0.61 7.37
N ILE A 58 5.08 1.66 6.95
CA ILE A 58 5.67 2.66 7.84
C ILE A 58 4.57 3.45 8.57
N ALA A 59 3.52 3.85 7.87
CA ALA A 59 2.37 4.54 8.47
C ALA A 59 1.70 3.67 9.56
N ALA A 60 1.56 2.38 9.29
CA ALA A 60 1.05 1.41 10.26
C ALA A 60 1.95 1.29 11.50
N LEU A 61 3.27 1.26 11.33
CA LEU A 61 4.24 1.25 12.45
C LEU A 61 4.16 2.51 13.31
N ILE A 62 4.00 3.69 12.70
CA ILE A 62 3.85 4.96 13.43
C ILE A 62 2.60 4.91 14.30
N GLY A 63 1.47 4.47 13.76
CA GLY A 63 0.22 4.30 14.50
C GLY A 63 0.33 3.24 15.61
N LEU A 64 1.04 2.15 15.34
CA LEU A 64 1.26 1.05 16.29
C LEU A 64 2.08 1.47 17.52
N LYS A 65 3.04 2.38 17.35
CA LYS A 65 3.94 2.81 18.43
C LYS A 65 3.17 3.31 19.66
N ASN A 66 2.18 4.18 19.45
CA ASN A 66 1.28 4.63 20.50
C ASN A 66 -0.07 5.13 19.92
N PRO A 67 -1.05 4.22 19.72
CA PRO A 67 -2.34 4.59 19.12
C PRO A 67 -3.19 5.50 20.02
N GLN A 68 -2.88 5.57 21.33
CA GLN A 68 -3.54 6.49 22.26
C GLN A 68 -3.07 7.95 22.09
N ASN A 69 -1.84 8.14 21.59
CA ASN A 69 -1.35 9.47 21.25
C ASN A 69 -2.03 9.98 19.98
N SER A 70 -2.77 11.10 20.11
CA SER A 70 -3.53 11.67 19.00
C SER A 70 -2.65 12.04 17.81
N ILE A 71 -1.46 12.58 18.04
CA ILE A 71 -0.54 13.02 16.96
C ILE A 71 -0.05 11.82 16.17
N LEU A 72 0.48 10.78 16.84
CA LEU A 72 1.00 9.59 16.15
C LEU A 72 -0.12 8.84 15.41
N ARG A 73 -1.30 8.76 16.02
CA ARG A 73 -2.48 8.15 15.38
C ARG A 73 -2.87 8.90 14.11
N TRP A 74 -2.96 10.22 14.15
CA TRP A 74 -3.32 11.02 12.97
C TRP A 74 -2.24 10.98 11.89
N ILE A 75 -0.95 11.02 12.26
CA ILE A 75 0.15 10.83 11.29
C ILE A 75 0.02 9.45 10.63
N GLY A 76 -0.25 8.39 11.40
CA GLY A 76 -0.48 7.05 10.87
C GLY A 76 -1.70 6.99 9.93
N ILE A 77 -2.84 7.58 10.32
CA ILE A 77 -4.07 7.62 9.50
C ILE A 77 -3.83 8.40 8.19
N LEU A 78 -3.22 9.58 8.26
CA LEU A 78 -2.96 10.40 7.07
C LEU A 78 -1.92 9.73 6.15
N GLY A 79 -0.84 9.18 6.73
CA GLY A 79 0.16 8.43 5.98
C GLY A 79 -0.45 7.19 5.29
N TRP A 80 -1.32 6.44 5.98
CA TRP A 80 -2.06 5.34 5.39
C TRP A 80 -2.89 5.78 4.19
N GLY A 81 -3.73 6.81 4.34
CA GLY A 81 -4.58 7.32 3.25
C GLY A 81 -3.76 7.79 2.05
N ALA A 82 -2.69 8.55 2.28
CA ALA A 82 -1.82 9.06 1.22
C ALA A 82 -1.10 7.93 0.47
N ALA A 83 -0.55 6.94 1.19
CA ALA A 83 0.16 5.81 0.59
C ALA A 83 -0.81 4.89 -0.19
N ALA A 84 -1.99 4.60 0.37
CA ALA A 84 -2.99 3.78 -0.30
C ALA A 84 -3.57 4.48 -1.55
N TYR A 85 -3.83 5.78 -1.49
CA TYR A 85 -4.29 6.57 -2.64
C TYR A 85 -3.24 6.59 -3.76
N LYS A 86 -1.97 6.88 -3.43
CA LYS A 86 -0.89 6.87 -4.41
C LYS A 86 -0.70 5.48 -5.01
N GLY A 87 -0.76 4.44 -4.19
CA GLY A 87 -0.68 3.04 -4.66
C GLY A 87 -1.83 2.68 -5.61
N LEU A 88 -3.06 3.13 -5.33
CA LEU A 88 -4.19 2.91 -6.23
C LEU A 88 -4.00 3.61 -7.58
N VAL A 89 -3.57 4.87 -7.58
CA VAL A 89 -3.31 5.62 -8.82
C VAL A 89 -2.26 4.91 -9.66
N LEU A 90 -1.15 4.48 -9.05
CA LEU A 90 -0.09 3.73 -9.74
C LEU A 90 -0.58 2.38 -10.29
N ALA A 91 -1.39 1.65 -9.53
CA ALA A 91 -1.94 0.37 -9.98
C ALA A 91 -2.91 0.53 -11.15
N LEU A 92 -3.74 1.57 -11.16
CA LEU A 92 -4.61 1.89 -12.29
C LEU A 92 -3.82 2.27 -13.55
N GLU A 93 -2.77 3.07 -13.38
CA GLU A 93 -1.85 3.45 -14.46
C GLU A 93 -1.11 2.20 -15.01
N HIS A 94 -0.69 1.30 -14.14
CA HIS A 94 -0.05 0.04 -14.55
C HIS A 94 -1.00 -0.86 -15.35
N VAL A 95 -2.27 -0.99 -14.93
CA VAL A 95 -3.30 -1.68 -15.72
C VAL A 95 -3.49 -1.03 -17.09
N HIS A 96 -3.44 0.31 -17.16
CA HIS A 96 -3.49 1.03 -18.43
C HIS A 96 -2.31 0.67 -19.35
N TYR A 97 -1.07 0.56 -18.83
CA TYR A 97 0.09 0.11 -19.61
C TYR A 97 -0.09 -1.31 -20.15
N GLN A 98 -0.73 -2.23 -19.40
CA GLN A 98 -1.00 -3.60 -19.86
C GLN A 98 -2.10 -3.69 -20.93
N THR A 99 -3.00 -2.73 -21.00
CA THR A 99 -4.15 -2.72 -21.94
C THR A 99 -3.92 -1.85 -23.18
N SER A 100 -2.95 -0.96 -23.16
CA SER A 100 -2.67 -0.01 -24.23
C SER A 100 -1.58 -0.51 -25.15
N LEU A 101 -1.86 -0.57 -26.46
CA LEU A 101 -0.91 -1.05 -27.49
C LEU A 101 0.32 -0.14 -27.70
N PHE A 102 0.21 1.14 -27.33
CA PHE A 102 1.24 2.15 -27.59
C PHE A 102 1.79 2.80 -26.30
N ALA A 103 1.40 2.33 -25.14
CA ALA A 103 1.89 2.89 -23.89
C ALA A 103 3.34 2.44 -23.63
N ILE A 104 4.23 3.40 -23.52
CA ILE A 104 5.65 3.18 -23.15
C ILE A 104 5.78 3.50 -21.67
N CYS A 105 6.28 2.52 -20.89
CA CYS A 105 6.56 2.71 -19.48
C CYS A 105 7.73 3.68 -19.29
N GLU A 106 7.54 4.69 -18.45
CA GLU A 106 8.61 5.61 -18.11
C GLU A 106 9.76 4.89 -17.40
N PRO A 107 11.02 5.32 -17.63
CA PRO A 107 12.16 4.75 -16.94
C PRO A 107 12.06 5.01 -15.43
N LEU A 108 12.62 4.09 -14.64
CA LEU A 108 12.68 4.24 -13.19
C LEU A 108 13.48 5.50 -12.82
N TYR A 109 12.89 6.37 -12.02
CA TYR A 109 13.52 7.59 -11.56
C TYR A 109 13.49 7.70 -10.04
N PHE A 110 14.67 7.85 -9.47
CA PHE A 110 14.85 8.24 -8.07
C PHE A 110 15.59 9.58 -7.98
N PRO A 111 15.24 10.45 -7.02
CA PRO A 111 15.97 11.68 -6.82
C PRO A 111 17.43 11.39 -6.40
N SER A 112 18.36 12.24 -6.83
CA SER A 112 19.81 12.04 -6.60
C SER A 112 20.21 11.97 -5.11
N TRP A 113 19.37 12.50 -4.22
CA TRP A 113 19.58 12.41 -2.78
C TRP A 113 19.06 11.09 -2.16
N LEU A 114 18.29 10.28 -2.90
CA LEU A 114 17.75 8.99 -2.47
C LEU A 114 17.76 7.99 -3.63
N PRO A 115 18.94 7.58 -4.15
CA PRO A 115 19.06 6.64 -5.26
C PRO A 115 18.87 5.19 -4.78
N LEU A 116 17.63 4.79 -4.50
CA LEU A 116 17.29 3.48 -3.94
C LEU A 116 17.68 2.32 -4.87
N ASP A 117 17.61 2.53 -6.17
CA ASP A 117 18.03 1.59 -7.21
C ASP A 117 19.54 1.26 -7.14
N GLN A 118 20.36 2.26 -6.75
CA GLN A 118 21.80 2.09 -6.58
C GLN A 118 22.18 1.52 -5.21
N TRP A 119 21.46 1.91 -4.16
CA TRP A 119 21.76 1.45 -2.79
C TRP A 119 21.29 0.01 -2.55
N LEU A 120 20.12 -0.34 -3.08
CA LEU A 120 19.48 -1.64 -2.87
C LEU A 120 18.94 -2.20 -4.20
N PRO A 121 19.82 -2.47 -5.20
CA PRO A 121 19.40 -2.94 -6.51
C PRO A 121 18.63 -4.25 -6.45
N ALA A 122 18.93 -5.11 -5.46
CA ALA A 122 18.20 -6.36 -5.24
C ALA A 122 16.69 -6.18 -4.98
N ILE A 123 16.26 -4.97 -4.54
CA ILE A 123 14.86 -4.68 -4.21
C ILE A 123 14.24 -3.68 -5.19
N PHE A 124 15.03 -2.71 -5.67
CA PHE A 124 14.55 -1.56 -6.43
C PHE A 124 15.02 -1.53 -7.89
N SER A 125 15.68 -2.57 -8.39
CA SER A 125 15.96 -2.72 -9.82
C SER A 125 14.69 -3.06 -10.60
N ALA A 126 14.50 -2.46 -11.78
CA ALA A 126 13.33 -2.62 -12.64
C ALA A 126 13.72 -3.02 -14.07
N PRO A 127 14.21 -4.24 -14.30
CA PRO A 127 14.58 -4.72 -15.63
C PRO A 127 13.36 -5.12 -16.49
N GLY A 128 12.18 -5.29 -15.89
CA GLY A 128 10.97 -5.78 -16.56
C GLY A 128 10.22 -4.71 -17.36
N ASN A 129 9.29 -5.16 -18.20
CA ASN A 129 8.42 -4.30 -19.01
C ASN A 129 7.03 -4.17 -18.37
N CYS A 130 6.47 -2.93 -18.30
CA CYS A 130 5.16 -2.68 -17.68
C CYS A 130 3.98 -3.22 -18.49
N SER A 131 4.12 -3.42 -19.79
CA SER A 131 3.05 -3.91 -20.64
C SER A 131 2.92 -5.45 -20.62
N GLU A 132 3.91 -6.14 -20.05
CA GLU A 132 3.94 -7.60 -19.99
C GLU A 132 3.20 -8.13 -18.77
N ILE A 133 2.32 -9.11 -18.97
CA ILE A 133 1.63 -9.81 -17.88
C ILE A 133 2.50 -11.02 -17.47
N VAL A 134 3.46 -10.76 -16.57
CA VAL A 134 4.40 -11.80 -16.08
C VAL A 134 3.76 -12.78 -15.10
N TRP A 135 2.62 -12.43 -14.50
CA TRP A 135 1.90 -13.25 -13.54
C TRP A 135 0.41 -12.90 -13.50
N SER A 136 -0.42 -13.92 -13.41
CA SER A 136 -1.86 -13.79 -13.20
C SER A 136 -2.38 -14.90 -12.28
N LEU A 137 -3.45 -14.62 -11.55
CA LEU A 137 -4.18 -15.55 -10.71
C LEU A 137 -5.68 -15.38 -10.98
N PHE A 138 -6.38 -16.45 -11.36
CA PHE A 138 -7.79 -16.41 -11.78
C PHE A 138 -8.05 -15.44 -12.95
N ASP A 139 -7.15 -15.40 -13.93
CA ASP A 139 -7.16 -14.49 -15.09
C ASP A 139 -7.09 -12.99 -14.74
N ILE A 140 -6.77 -12.68 -13.49
CA ILE A 140 -6.54 -11.32 -12.98
C ILE A 140 -5.04 -11.08 -12.88
N SER A 141 -4.53 -10.05 -13.56
CA SER A 141 -3.12 -9.68 -13.52
C SER A 141 -2.70 -9.12 -12.15
N MET A 142 -1.39 -9.15 -11.86
CA MET A 142 -0.86 -8.60 -10.60
C MET A 142 -1.28 -7.14 -10.34
N PRO A 143 -1.19 -6.19 -11.30
CA PRO A 143 -1.67 -4.82 -11.09
C PRO A 143 -3.16 -4.73 -10.79
N GLN A 144 -3.99 -5.55 -11.44
CA GLN A 144 -5.42 -5.61 -11.16
C GLN A 144 -5.69 -6.06 -9.73
N TRP A 145 -4.95 -7.03 -9.19
CA TRP A 145 -5.02 -7.40 -7.78
C TRP A 145 -4.62 -6.25 -6.88
N LEU A 146 -3.59 -5.48 -7.24
CA LEU A 146 -3.18 -4.31 -6.47
C LEU A 146 -4.24 -3.19 -6.47
N VAL A 147 -4.99 -3.01 -7.57
CA VAL A 147 -6.16 -2.11 -7.60
C VAL A 147 -7.18 -2.52 -6.54
N TYR A 148 -7.54 -3.80 -6.43
CA TYR A 148 -8.47 -4.28 -5.40
C TYR A 148 -7.91 -4.10 -3.99
N ILE A 149 -6.63 -4.41 -3.79
CA ILE A 149 -5.98 -4.31 -2.48
C ILE A 149 -5.92 -2.85 -2.01
N PHE A 150 -5.43 -1.92 -2.84
CA PHE A 150 -5.36 -0.51 -2.47
C PHE A 150 -6.75 0.12 -2.31
N SER A 151 -7.73 -0.29 -3.12
CA SER A 151 -9.13 0.13 -2.95
C SER A 151 -9.70 -0.34 -1.62
N ALA A 152 -9.45 -1.57 -1.21
CA ALA A 152 -9.87 -2.07 0.10
C ALA A 152 -9.22 -1.29 1.24
N TYR A 153 -7.92 -0.98 1.14
CA TYR A 153 -7.24 -0.13 2.13
C TYR A 153 -7.86 1.27 2.22
N LEU A 154 -8.24 1.88 1.10
CA LEU A 154 -8.88 3.20 1.08
C LEU A 154 -10.30 3.16 1.65
N VAL A 155 -11.09 2.12 1.36
CA VAL A 155 -12.43 1.97 1.93
C VAL A 155 -12.35 1.86 3.46
N VAL A 156 -11.48 1.00 3.98
CA VAL A 156 -11.30 0.84 5.43
C VAL A 156 -10.76 2.14 6.05
N TRP A 157 -9.81 2.81 5.38
CA TRP A 157 -9.30 4.11 5.80
C TRP A 157 -10.41 5.16 5.91
N ALA A 158 -11.26 5.29 4.89
CA ALA A 158 -12.37 6.25 4.89
C ALA A 158 -13.35 5.99 6.05
N LEU A 159 -13.68 4.72 6.31
CA LEU A 159 -14.52 4.33 7.44
C LEU A 159 -13.88 4.68 8.79
N VAL A 160 -12.57 4.47 8.94
CA VAL A 160 -11.82 4.83 10.14
C VAL A 160 -11.79 6.34 10.32
N VAL A 161 -11.56 7.12 9.26
CA VAL A 161 -11.58 8.59 9.30
C VAL A 161 -12.95 9.10 9.72
N ILE A 162 -14.02 8.62 9.09
CA ILE A 162 -15.40 9.00 9.44
C ILE A 162 -15.67 8.70 10.93
N ALA A 163 -15.25 7.53 11.40
CA ALA A 163 -15.43 7.13 12.79
C ALA A 163 -14.74 8.08 13.80
N GLN A 164 -13.66 8.78 13.41
CA GLN A 164 -13.02 9.75 14.31
C GLN A 164 -13.94 10.94 14.62
N PHE A 165 -14.80 11.34 13.69
CA PHE A 165 -15.71 12.48 13.83
C PHE A 165 -17.06 12.13 14.49
N VAL A 166 -17.38 10.84 14.61
CA VAL A 166 -18.61 10.42 15.32
C VAL A 166 -18.42 10.56 16.82
N PRO A 167 -19.36 11.24 17.54
CA PRO A 167 -19.30 11.35 18.99
C PRO A 167 -19.25 9.96 19.64
N ALA A 168 -18.42 9.82 20.68
CA ALA A 168 -18.46 8.59 21.49
C ALA A 168 -19.79 8.52 22.22
N ASP A 169 -20.47 7.39 22.12
CA ASP A 169 -21.71 7.14 22.86
C ASP A 169 -21.38 7.15 24.37
N LYS A 170 -21.95 8.10 25.12
CA LYS A 170 -21.65 8.32 26.55
C LYS A 170 -22.39 7.33 27.46
N ASN A 171 -22.95 6.26 26.92
CA ASN A 171 -23.69 5.27 27.68
C ASN A 171 -22.79 4.09 28.06
N HIS A 172 -21.94 4.31 29.06
CA HIS A 172 -21.50 3.33 30.06
C HIS A 172 -21.05 4.06 31.32
#